data_ebb7f1bfff1e266ffd50dccca2049790
#
_entry.id   ebb7f1bfff1e266ffd50dccca2049790
#
_cell.length_a   1.000
_cell.length_b   1.000
_cell.length_c   1.000
_cell.angle_alpha   90.00
_cell.angle_beta   90.00
_cell.angle_gamma   90.00
#
_symmetry.space_group_name_H-M   'P 1'
#
loop_
_entity.id
_entity.type
_entity.pdbx_description
1 polymer ?
#
loop_
_entity_poly.entity_id
_entity_poly.type
_entity_poly.pdbx_seq_one_letter_code
_entity_poly.pdbx_strand_id
1 'polypeptide(L)'
;MNTDRIENSKTTENSESMENSKGKGNSESMENSKGKGNSNEEESSDDSFSDDHESAETRSGSYPDFGMRIYGCGRPVRLFVAGLHGDEWKDTTGLLKRIKPPKTGTLALIPLVDCGKYISTLNPDYYPGVGKKIVRAIEELKPEIYVELHSYSSKNLEKLAGKNRLELIGVPAYSVLKEGVLLGSVSPWIRRKYFPKESLCLSFELRKGSMESRKFAACMLEILKEIQSLDEFIEYMKKEFPAQAKKAMEDYQRFYGEI
;
A
#
# COMPACT_ATOMS: atom_id res chain seq x y z
N MET A 1 48.92 -36.67 21.21
CA MET A 1 49.19 -37.82 20.32
C MET A 1 47.99 -37.97 19.42
N ASN A 2 48.27 -37.90 18.12
CA ASN A 2 47.47 -38.03 16.90
C ASN A 2 46.52 -36.87 16.61
N THR A 3 46.83 -35.90 15.85
CA THR A 3 47.19 -35.66 14.40
C THR A 3 46.61 -36.65 13.41
N ASP A 4 45.68 -36.13 12.57
CA ASP A 4 45.60 -36.37 11.12
C ASP A 4 44.46 -35.49 10.59
N ARG A 5 44.72 -34.50 9.81
CA ARG A 5 45.13 -34.33 8.41
C ARG A 5 43.93 -34.19 7.44
N ILE A 6 43.75 -33.04 7.07
CA ILE A 6 43.36 -32.34 5.84
C ILE A 6 43.22 -33.23 4.59
N GLU A 7 42.15 -33.04 3.84
CA GLU A 7 42.22 -33.09 2.39
C GLU A 7 41.28 -32.07 1.71
N ASN A 8 41.93 -31.20 0.91
CA ASN A 8 41.35 -30.30 -0.06
C ASN A 8 40.89 -31.08 -1.32
N SER A 9 39.76 -30.72 -1.87
CA SER A 9 39.55 -30.94 -3.31
C SER A 9 38.92 -29.70 -3.97
N LYS A 10 39.76 -29.05 -4.79
CA LYS A 10 39.35 -28.13 -5.87
C LYS A 10 38.76 -28.94 -7.04
N THR A 11 37.75 -28.44 -7.67
CA THR A 11 37.46 -28.61 -9.11
C THR A 11 36.52 -27.49 -9.52
N THR A 12 37.01 -26.58 -10.29
CA THR A 12 37.14 -26.30 -11.73
C THR A 12 35.86 -25.70 -12.33
N GLU A 13 36.10 -24.50 -12.83
CA GLU A 13 35.27 -23.70 -13.72
C GLU A 13 34.82 -24.47 -14.96
N ASN A 14 33.60 -24.16 -15.43
CA ASN A 14 33.34 -24.23 -16.87
C ASN A 14 32.44 -23.07 -17.30
N SER A 15 33.04 -22.20 -18.04
CA SER A 15 32.46 -21.16 -18.88
C SER A 15 31.99 -21.78 -20.18
N GLU A 16 30.74 -21.60 -20.55
CA GLU A 16 30.32 -21.70 -21.95
C GLU A 16 29.52 -20.48 -22.39
N SER A 17 30.10 -19.78 -23.32
CA SER A 17 29.54 -18.72 -24.14
C SER A 17 28.89 -19.33 -25.39
N MET A 18 27.68 -18.85 -25.77
CA MET A 18 27.14 -18.90 -27.15
C MET A 18 26.17 -17.74 -27.31
N GLU A 19 26.55 -16.75 -28.01
CA GLU A 19 26.41 -16.37 -29.43
C GLU A 19 24.98 -16.09 -29.91
N ASN A 20 24.86 -14.85 -30.28
CA ASN A 20 24.05 -14.13 -31.26
C ASN A 20 23.18 -14.93 -32.24
N SER A 21 21.95 -14.52 -32.45
CA SER A 21 21.38 -14.44 -33.79
C SER A 21 20.46 -13.21 -33.95
N LYS A 22 20.87 -12.36 -34.89
CA LYS A 22 20.10 -11.25 -35.48
C LYS A 22 19.03 -11.83 -36.41
N GLY A 23 17.81 -11.34 -36.34
CA GLY A 23 16.77 -11.51 -37.35
C GLY A 23 16.18 -10.16 -37.73
N LYS A 24 16.47 -9.73 -38.96
CA LYS A 24 15.94 -8.54 -39.66
C LYS A 24 14.63 -8.84 -40.39
N GLY A 25 13.83 -7.79 -40.56
CA GLY A 25 12.83 -7.63 -41.64
C GLY A 25 11.39 -7.81 -41.15
N ASN A 26 10.38 -7.06 -41.51
CA ASN A 26 10.18 -6.18 -42.65
C ASN A 26 9.03 -5.23 -42.33
N SER A 27 9.14 -4.03 -42.83
CA SER A 27 8.11 -3.00 -42.94
C SER A 27 7.08 -3.36 -44.01
N GLU A 28 5.79 -3.17 -43.74
CA GLU A 28 4.80 -2.84 -44.76
C GLU A 28 3.76 -1.86 -44.23
N SER A 29 3.76 -0.74 -44.92
CA SER A 29 2.78 0.34 -44.89
C SER A 29 1.56 -0.03 -45.73
N MET A 30 0.33 0.26 -45.30
CA MET A 30 -0.75 0.54 -46.23
C MET A 30 -1.77 1.52 -45.70
N GLU A 31 -2.13 2.39 -46.57
CA GLU A 31 -2.88 3.62 -46.54
C GLU A 31 -4.40 3.46 -46.35
N ASN A 32 -4.97 4.57 -45.84
CA ASN A 32 -6.22 5.25 -46.21
C ASN A 32 -7.50 4.47 -46.54
N SER A 33 -8.56 4.84 -45.79
CA SER A 33 -9.78 5.31 -46.48
C SER A 33 -10.64 6.21 -45.59
N LYS A 34 -10.93 7.37 -46.17
CA LYS A 34 -11.94 8.36 -45.73
C LYS A 34 -13.37 7.83 -45.99
N GLY A 35 -14.25 8.01 -45.01
CA GLY A 35 -15.70 7.87 -45.22
C GLY A 35 -16.47 9.02 -44.55
N LYS A 36 -17.02 9.90 -45.34
CA LYS A 36 -17.92 11.03 -44.97
C LYS A 36 -19.38 10.58 -44.80
N GLY A 37 -20.09 11.34 -43.94
CA GLY A 37 -21.54 11.60 -44.04
C GLY A 37 -22.36 10.77 -43.05
N ASN A 38 -23.34 11.25 -42.34
CA ASN A 38 -24.30 12.31 -42.54
C ASN A 38 -25.04 12.54 -41.20
N SER A 39 -25.46 13.74 -40.99
CA SER A 39 -26.39 14.26 -40.01
C SER A 39 -27.74 13.52 -39.95
N ASN A 40 -28.32 13.36 -38.75
CA ASN A 40 -29.75 13.66 -38.54
C ASN A 40 -30.02 13.96 -37.05
N GLU A 41 -30.78 15.02 -36.88
CA GLU A 41 -31.34 15.64 -35.69
C GLU A 41 -32.52 14.83 -35.14
N GLU A 42 -32.96 15.28 -33.93
CA GLU A 42 -34.26 15.04 -33.23
C GLU A 42 -34.17 13.95 -32.15
N GLU A 43 -34.61 14.09 -30.90
CA GLU A 43 -35.50 15.07 -30.24
C GLU A 43 -35.31 14.97 -28.72
N SER A 44 -35.64 16.04 -28.04
CA SER A 44 -35.70 16.28 -26.62
C SER A 44 -36.54 15.27 -25.80
N SER A 45 -36.05 14.87 -24.61
CA SER A 45 -36.93 14.70 -23.47
C SER A 45 -36.21 15.17 -22.21
N ASP A 46 -36.71 16.27 -21.69
CA ASP A 46 -36.49 16.82 -20.36
C ASP A 46 -36.90 15.78 -19.31
N ASP A 47 -35.91 15.31 -18.51
CA ASP A 47 -36.20 14.71 -17.22
C ASP A 47 -35.26 15.39 -16.19
N SER A 48 -35.81 16.45 -15.61
CA SER A 48 -35.22 17.14 -14.45
C SER A 48 -35.26 16.23 -13.23
N PHE A 49 -34.17 15.51 -12.98
CA PHE A 49 -33.89 14.93 -11.68
C PHE A 49 -33.14 15.97 -10.86
N SER A 50 -33.84 16.55 -9.90
CA SER A 50 -33.23 17.39 -8.85
C SER A 50 -32.39 16.53 -7.95
N ASP A 51 -31.05 16.53 -8.16
CA ASP A 51 -30.06 16.03 -7.23
C ASP A 51 -29.89 17.04 -6.08
N ASP A 52 -30.63 16.82 -5.00
CA ASP A 52 -30.32 17.41 -3.70
C ASP A 52 -29.02 16.77 -3.17
N HIS A 53 -27.88 17.21 -3.68
CA HIS A 53 -26.59 16.96 -3.07
C HIS A 53 -26.43 17.88 -1.85
N GLU A 54 -26.82 17.34 -0.70
CA GLU A 54 -26.41 17.85 0.59
C GLU A 54 -24.88 17.87 0.64
N SER A 55 -24.30 19.04 0.45
CA SER A 55 -22.88 19.30 0.48
C SER A 55 -22.36 19.03 1.89
N ALA A 56 -21.69 17.88 2.07
CA ALA A 56 -20.89 17.61 3.26
C ALA A 56 -19.85 18.73 3.41
N GLU A 57 -20.09 19.64 4.36
CA GLU A 57 -19.20 20.75 4.68
C GLU A 57 -17.80 20.23 4.99
N THR A 58 -16.88 20.48 4.06
CA THR A 58 -15.45 20.44 4.31
C THR A 58 -15.11 21.56 5.28
N ARG A 59 -14.98 21.27 6.56
CA ARG A 59 -14.41 22.23 7.51
C ARG A 59 -12.94 22.43 7.16
N SER A 60 -12.66 23.54 6.48
CA SER A 60 -11.31 24.08 6.30
C SER A 60 -10.80 24.61 7.64
N GLY A 61 -10.38 23.69 8.52
CA GLY A 61 -9.46 24.06 9.58
C GLY A 61 -8.12 24.37 8.94
N SER A 62 -7.46 25.48 9.35
CA SER A 62 -6.15 25.89 8.84
C SER A 62 -5.06 24.91 9.31
N TYR A 63 -5.06 23.70 8.77
CA TYR A 63 -3.93 22.79 8.88
C TYR A 63 -2.87 23.21 7.84
N PRO A 64 -1.57 23.13 8.17
CA PRO A 64 -0.52 23.39 7.20
C PRO A 64 -0.77 22.55 5.95
N ASP A 65 -0.65 23.16 4.77
CA ASP A 65 -0.91 22.50 3.48
C ASP A 65 0.13 21.38 3.20
N PHE A 66 -0.11 20.20 3.78
CA PHE A 66 0.66 19.00 3.49
C PHE A 66 0.13 18.23 2.27
N GLY A 67 -0.80 18.82 1.49
CA GLY A 67 -1.59 18.07 0.51
C GLY A 67 -2.50 17.02 1.17
N MET A 68 -2.82 17.22 2.46
CA MET A 68 -3.68 16.35 3.25
C MET A 68 -5.14 16.78 3.09
N ARG A 69 -6.05 15.80 2.99
CA ARG A 69 -7.50 16.01 3.03
C ARG A 69 -8.04 15.44 4.32
N ILE A 70 -8.96 16.14 4.98
CA ILE A 70 -9.59 15.68 6.22
C ILE A 70 -11.10 15.68 6.02
N TYR A 71 -11.73 14.57 6.40
CA TYR A 71 -13.17 14.34 6.37
C TYR A 71 -13.68 14.00 7.76
N GLY A 72 -14.87 14.47 8.10
CA GLY A 72 -15.51 14.20 9.37
C GLY A 72 -14.84 14.91 10.54
N CYS A 73 -15.22 14.53 11.75
CA CYS A 73 -14.65 15.05 12.99
C CYS A 73 -14.84 14.04 14.14
N GLY A 74 -14.06 14.21 15.21
CA GLY A 74 -14.11 13.32 16.37
C GLY A 74 -13.29 12.03 16.19
N ARG A 75 -13.54 11.09 17.09
CA ARG A 75 -12.81 9.81 17.13
C ARG A 75 -13.65 8.66 16.58
N PRO A 76 -13.00 7.60 16.09
CA PRO A 76 -11.56 7.46 15.97
C PRO A 76 -10.99 8.35 14.85
N VAL A 77 -9.74 8.75 15.00
CA VAL A 77 -8.96 9.42 13.95
C VAL A 77 -8.22 8.39 13.14
N ARG A 78 -8.42 8.43 11.82
CA ARG A 78 -7.77 7.53 10.86
C ARG A 78 -6.87 8.35 9.95
N LEU A 79 -5.64 7.89 9.77
CA LEU A 79 -4.69 8.49 8.83
C LEU A 79 -4.27 7.44 7.81
N PHE A 80 -4.64 7.65 6.53
CA PHE A 80 -4.22 6.80 5.43
C PHE A 80 -3.23 7.55 4.53
N VAL A 81 -2.12 6.90 4.21
CA VAL A 81 -1.05 7.48 3.40
C VAL A 81 -0.71 6.58 2.21
N ALA A 82 -0.35 7.20 1.09
CA ALA A 82 -0.02 6.51 -0.15
C ALA A 82 1.11 7.23 -0.90
N GLY A 83 1.67 6.55 -1.92
CA GLY A 83 2.77 7.11 -2.71
C GLY A 83 3.94 7.50 -1.83
N LEU A 84 4.45 6.54 -1.04
CA LEU A 84 5.45 6.81 -0.04
C LEU A 84 6.82 7.05 -0.65
N HIS A 85 7.16 6.33 -1.74
CA HIS A 85 8.45 6.48 -2.43
C HIS A 85 8.43 5.84 -3.83
N GLY A 86 9.36 6.24 -4.66
CA GLY A 86 9.54 5.68 -6.00
C GLY A 86 8.29 5.87 -6.89
N ASP A 87 7.90 4.82 -7.57
CA ASP A 87 6.75 4.80 -8.49
C ASP A 87 5.45 4.20 -7.91
N GLU A 88 5.42 3.91 -6.60
CA GLU A 88 4.24 3.34 -5.90
C GLU A 88 2.98 4.19 -6.01
N TRP A 89 3.16 5.50 -6.17
CA TRP A 89 2.06 6.44 -6.34
C TRP A 89 1.15 6.10 -7.54
N LYS A 90 1.69 5.41 -8.56
CA LYS A 90 0.92 5.01 -9.76
C LYS A 90 -0.18 4.01 -9.42
N ASP A 91 0.05 3.14 -8.43
CA ASP A 91 -0.90 2.12 -8.01
C ASP A 91 -1.75 2.55 -6.80
N THR A 92 -1.22 3.43 -5.94
CA THR A 92 -1.78 3.69 -4.61
C THR A 92 -2.49 5.03 -4.46
N THR A 93 -1.96 6.11 -5.04
CA THR A 93 -2.51 7.48 -4.88
C THR A 93 -3.97 7.58 -5.34
N GLY A 94 -4.31 6.94 -6.45
CA GLY A 94 -5.67 6.94 -7.01
C GLY A 94 -6.70 6.29 -6.09
N LEU A 95 -6.30 5.39 -5.20
CA LEU A 95 -7.19 4.76 -4.21
C LEU A 95 -7.64 5.80 -3.18
N LEU A 96 -6.69 6.50 -2.56
CA LEU A 96 -7.01 7.51 -1.56
C LEU A 96 -7.75 8.72 -2.12
N LYS A 97 -7.52 9.07 -3.40
CA LYS A 97 -8.24 10.18 -4.05
C LYS A 97 -9.74 9.91 -4.22
N ARG A 98 -10.15 8.63 -4.26
CA ARG A 98 -11.54 8.20 -4.51
C ARG A 98 -12.27 7.72 -3.27
N ILE A 99 -11.59 7.56 -2.13
CA ILE A 99 -12.22 7.15 -0.88
C ILE A 99 -13.24 8.21 -0.43
N LYS A 100 -14.42 7.75 -0.01
CA LYS A 100 -15.49 8.62 0.49
C LYS A 100 -15.31 8.92 1.97
N PRO A 101 -15.91 10.00 2.49
CA PRO A 101 -15.93 10.29 3.92
C PRO A 101 -16.41 9.08 4.76
N PRO A 102 -15.91 8.90 5.99
CA PRO A 102 -16.40 7.88 6.91
C PRO A 102 -17.77 8.31 7.46
N LYS A 103 -18.55 7.34 7.97
CA LYS A 103 -19.82 7.61 8.66
C LYS A 103 -19.60 8.31 10.00
N THR A 104 -18.51 7.98 10.69
CA THR A 104 -18.17 8.53 12.01
C THR A 104 -16.66 8.73 12.15
N GLY A 105 -16.29 9.66 13.05
CA GLY A 105 -14.89 9.96 13.32
C GLY A 105 -14.22 10.80 12.23
N THR A 106 -12.91 10.85 12.26
CA THR A 106 -12.07 11.63 11.36
C THR A 106 -11.31 10.70 10.42
N LEU A 107 -11.26 11.05 9.14
CA LEU A 107 -10.40 10.40 8.13
C LEU A 107 -9.48 11.44 7.49
N ALA A 108 -8.19 11.34 7.77
CA ALA A 108 -7.14 12.14 7.15
C ALA A 108 -6.44 11.32 6.05
N LEU A 109 -6.23 11.92 4.89
CA LEU A 109 -5.62 11.29 3.73
C LEU A 109 -4.41 12.07 3.26
N ILE A 110 -3.28 11.40 3.09
CA ILE A 110 -2.10 11.90 2.38
C ILE A 110 -1.93 11.05 1.11
N PRO A 111 -2.52 11.47 -0.04
CA PRO A 111 -2.51 10.64 -1.24
C PRO A 111 -1.14 10.49 -1.90
N LEU A 112 -0.22 11.41 -1.61
CA LEU A 112 1.14 11.38 -2.16
C LEU A 112 2.13 11.92 -1.12
N VAL A 113 3.01 11.07 -0.66
CA VAL A 113 4.12 11.44 0.22
C VAL A 113 5.29 11.92 -0.61
N ASP A 114 5.76 11.09 -1.53
CA ASP A 114 6.88 11.37 -2.42
C ASP A 114 6.79 10.55 -3.71
N CYS A 115 7.34 11.07 -4.80
CA CYS A 115 7.45 10.37 -6.09
C CYS A 115 8.90 10.29 -6.58
N GLY A 116 9.87 10.55 -5.71
CA GLY A 116 11.30 10.52 -5.98
C GLY A 116 11.90 9.12 -5.95
N LYS A 117 13.18 9.04 -5.57
CA LYS A 117 13.87 7.75 -5.46
C LYS A 117 13.24 6.85 -4.41
N TYR A 118 13.32 5.55 -4.66
CA TYR A 118 12.97 4.55 -3.67
C TYR A 118 13.90 4.66 -2.45
N ILE A 119 13.32 4.86 -1.28
CA ILE A 119 13.97 4.76 0.03
C ILE A 119 13.05 3.91 0.89
N SER A 120 13.54 2.79 1.39
CA SER A 120 12.73 1.89 2.22
C SER A 120 12.24 2.59 3.49
N THR A 121 11.00 2.36 3.89
CA THR A 121 10.44 2.81 5.18
C THR A 121 11.12 2.14 6.38
N LEU A 122 11.89 1.07 6.15
CA LEU A 122 12.76 0.46 7.16
C LEU A 122 14.08 1.22 7.36
N ASN A 123 14.42 2.14 6.44
CA ASN A 123 15.58 3.00 6.61
C ASN A 123 15.29 4.04 7.72
N PRO A 124 16.18 4.19 8.73
CA PRO A 124 15.99 5.15 9.81
C PRO A 124 15.78 6.60 9.35
N ASP A 125 16.40 6.97 8.22
CA ASP A 125 16.35 8.33 7.68
C ASP A 125 15.09 8.61 6.86
N TYR A 126 14.25 7.60 6.59
CA TYR A 126 13.04 7.79 5.78
C TYR A 126 12.07 8.79 6.41
N TYR A 127 11.62 8.50 7.65
CA TYR A 127 10.61 9.33 8.31
C TYR A 127 11.13 10.71 8.75
N PRO A 128 12.38 10.88 9.22
CA PRO A 128 12.93 12.21 9.43
C PRO A 128 13.12 13.03 8.15
N GLY A 129 13.36 12.36 7.03
CA GLY A 129 13.58 12.95 5.71
C GLY A 129 12.32 13.03 4.87
N VAL A 130 12.21 12.11 3.90
CA VAL A 130 11.12 12.06 2.89
C VAL A 130 9.74 11.94 3.54
N GLY A 131 9.62 11.07 4.55
CA GLY A 131 8.39 10.83 5.29
C GLY A 131 8.02 11.86 6.35
N LYS A 132 8.73 12.97 6.46
CA LYS A 132 8.56 14.00 7.52
C LYS A 132 7.12 14.54 7.61
N LYS A 133 6.40 14.64 6.49
CA LYS A 133 4.98 15.07 6.52
C LYS A 133 4.05 14.03 7.17
N ILE A 134 4.40 12.74 7.10
CA ILE A 134 3.68 11.67 7.80
C ILE A 134 3.86 11.87 9.31
N VAL A 135 5.10 12.05 9.75
CA VAL A 135 5.41 12.25 11.18
C VAL A 135 4.65 13.45 11.75
N ARG A 136 4.65 14.57 11.04
CA ARG A 136 3.89 15.76 11.46
C ARG A 136 2.39 15.50 11.57
N ALA A 137 1.81 14.80 10.59
CA ALA A 137 0.39 14.44 10.62
C ALA A 137 0.07 13.50 11.80
N ILE A 138 0.95 12.57 12.13
CA ILE A 138 0.78 11.66 13.28
C ILE A 138 0.86 12.46 14.59
N GLU A 139 1.82 13.35 14.75
CA GLU A 139 2.00 14.17 15.96
C GLU A 139 0.82 15.11 16.20
N GLU A 140 0.27 15.67 15.12
CA GLU A 140 -0.86 16.60 15.18
C GLU A 140 -2.20 15.88 15.41
N LEU A 141 -2.47 14.82 14.65
CA LEU A 141 -3.77 14.16 14.63
C LEU A 141 -3.89 13.04 15.69
N LYS A 142 -2.78 12.44 16.11
CA LYS A 142 -2.71 11.28 17.02
C LYS A 142 -3.69 10.18 16.62
N PRO A 143 -3.53 9.60 15.43
CA PRO A 143 -4.47 8.65 14.88
C PRO A 143 -4.46 7.33 15.68
N GLU A 144 -5.66 6.77 15.91
CA GLU A 144 -5.84 5.41 16.42
C GLU A 144 -5.66 4.36 15.34
N ILE A 145 -5.92 4.74 14.08
CA ILE A 145 -5.78 3.85 12.92
C ILE A 145 -4.87 4.52 11.89
N TYR A 146 -3.77 3.85 11.57
CA TYR A 146 -2.79 4.32 10.60
C TYR A 146 -2.55 3.27 9.53
N VAL A 147 -2.63 3.68 8.26
CA VAL A 147 -2.50 2.77 7.12
C VAL A 147 -1.53 3.34 6.09
N GLU A 148 -0.54 2.54 5.70
CA GLU A 148 0.38 2.80 4.59
C GLU A 148 0.03 1.94 3.38
N LEU A 149 0.01 2.56 2.19
CA LEU A 149 -0.19 1.88 0.92
C LEU A 149 1.09 1.91 0.09
N HIS A 150 1.65 0.73 -0.13
CA HIS A 150 2.81 0.47 -0.96
C HIS A 150 2.44 -0.33 -2.21
N SER A 151 3.39 -0.51 -3.11
CA SER A 151 3.25 -1.47 -4.19
C SER A 151 4.55 -2.21 -4.49
N TYR A 152 4.44 -3.48 -4.82
CA TYR A 152 5.59 -4.36 -5.07
C TYR A 152 5.54 -5.01 -6.44
N SER A 153 6.71 -5.24 -7.01
CA SER A 153 6.86 -6.07 -8.20
C SER A 153 6.79 -7.56 -7.82
N SER A 154 6.17 -8.40 -8.65
CA SER A 154 5.99 -9.84 -8.37
C SER A 154 7.28 -10.58 -7.99
N LYS A 155 8.43 -10.14 -8.49
CA LYS A 155 9.75 -10.69 -8.13
C LYS A 155 10.12 -10.48 -6.64
N ASN A 156 9.49 -9.53 -5.97
CA ASN A 156 9.73 -9.23 -4.56
C ASN A 156 8.78 -9.95 -3.59
N LEU A 157 7.86 -10.78 -4.11
CA LEU A 157 6.88 -11.49 -3.28
C LEU A 157 7.56 -12.32 -2.17
N GLU A 158 8.55 -13.12 -2.54
CA GLU A 158 9.28 -13.96 -1.56
C GLU A 158 10.04 -13.13 -0.53
N LYS A 159 10.61 -11.98 -0.93
CA LYS A 159 11.27 -11.06 -0.02
C LYS A 159 10.30 -10.44 1.00
N LEU A 160 9.03 -10.25 0.62
CA LEU A 160 8.01 -9.62 1.47
C LEU A 160 7.24 -10.64 2.32
N ALA A 161 6.85 -11.78 1.75
CA ALA A 161 5.98 -12.77 2.38
C ALA A 161 6.67 -14.10 2.71
N GLY A 162 7.96 -14.25 2.40
CA GLY A 162 8.74 -15.46 2.67
C GLY A 162 8.94 -15.72 4.16
N LYS A 163 8.94 -16.98 4.55
CA LYS A 163 9.01 -17.43 5.96
C LYS A 163 10.23 -16.91 6.72
N ASN A 164 11.35 -16.73 6.01
CA ASN A 164 12.63 -16.33 6.61
C ASN A 164 12.81 -14.80 6.66
N ARG A 165 11.76 -14.01 6.38
CA ARG A 165 11.87 -12.54 6.33
C ARG A 165 12.33 -11.96 7.67
N LEU A 166 11.86 -12.50 8.79
CA LEU A 166 12.28 -12.04 10.12
C LEU A 166 13.79 -12.20 10.32
N GLU A 167 14.35 -13.32 9.89
CA GLU A 167 15.78 -13.61 10.00
C GLU A 167 16.64 -12.77 9.04
N LEU A 168 16.15 -12.61 7.79
CA LEU A 168 16.90 -11.93 6.72
C LEU A 168 16.80 -10.41 6.77
N ILE A 169 15.65 -9.88 7.18
CA ILE A 169 15.31 -8.44 7.09
C ILE A 169 15.12 -7.82 8.49
N GLY A 170 14.87 -8.66 9.51
CA GLY A 170 14.63 -8.20 10.88
C GLY A 170 13.20 -7.73 11.17
N VAL A 171 12.24 -8.04 10.27
CA VAL A 171 10.82 -7.74 10.47
C VAL A 171 9.95 -8.91 10.01
N PRO A 172 8.74 -9.09 10.59
CA PRO A 172 7.85 -10.17 10.22
C PRO A 172 7.45 -10.16 8.75
N ALA A 173 7.14 -11.34 8.23
CA ALA A 173 6.64 -11.50 6.87
C ALA A 173 5.20 -10.99 6.75
N TYR A 174 4.90 -10.35 5.62
CA TYR A 174 3.53 -10.01 5.27
C TYR A 174 2.64 -11.26 5.15
N SER A 175 1.39 -11.13 5.49
CA SER A 175 0.35 -12.12 5.20
C SER A 175 -0.22 -11.90 3.82
N VAL A 176 -0.29 -12.96 3.01
CA VAL A 176 -0.87 -12.90 1.66
C VAL A 176 -2.40 -12.94 1.79
N LEU A 177 -3.06 -11.88 1.35
CA LEU A 177 -4.51 -11.81 1.23
C LEU A 177 -4.96 -12.23 -0.18
N LYS A 178 -6.14 -11.76 -0.61
CA LYS A 178 -6.67 -12.00 -1.96
C LYS A 178 -5.99 -11.10 -3.00
N GLU A 179 -6.01 -11.50 -4.25
CA GLU A 179 -5.60 -10.73 -5.44
C GLU A 179 -4.15 -10.21 -5.38
N GLY A 180 -3.29 -10.90 -4.63
CA GLY A 180 -1.90 -10.50 -4.47
C GLY A 180 -1.69 -9.26 -3.59
N VAL A 181 -2.66 -8.87 -2.81
CA VAL A 181 -2.49 -7.88 -1.76
C VAL A 181 -1.85 -8.54 -0.55
N LEU A 182 -0.83 -7.89 0.01
CA LEU A 182 -0.17 -8.34 1.22
C LEU A 182 -0.53 -7.38 2.36
N LEU A 183 -0.66 -7.93 3.57
CA LEU A 183 -0.95 -7.18 4.79
C LEU A 183 0.15 -7.43 5.82
N GLY A 184 0.68 -6.36 6.38
CA GLY A 184 1.67 -6.39 7.46
C GLY A 184 1.57 -5.20 8.39
N SER A 185 2.51 -5.09 9.32
CA SER A 185 2.69 -3.90 10.15
C SER A 185 3.55 -2.86 9.43
N VAL A 186 3.37 -1.61 9.77
CA VAL A 186 4.26 -0.52 9.35
C VAL A 186 5.66 -0.69 9.94
N SER A 187 6.62 0.13 9.50
CA SER A 187 7.99 0.09 10.01
C SER A 187 8.02 0.12 11.55
N PRO A 188 8.82 -0.77 12.20
CA PRO A 188 8.96 -0.80 13.65
C PRO A 188 9.41 0.54 14.25
N TRP A 189 10.18 1.32 13.50
CA TRP A 189 10.64 2.62 13.94
C TRP A 189 9.47 3.57 14.22
N ILE A 190 8.57 3.75 13.23
CA ILE A 190 7.41 4.64 13.40
C ILE A 190 6.40 4.04 14.39
N ARG A 191 6.18 2.71 14.31
CA ARG A 191 5.24 2.01 15.20
C ARG A 191 5.57 2.18 16.68
N ARG A 192 6.85 1.97 17.04
CA ARG A 192 7.29 2.03 18.45
C ARG A 192 7.39 3.46 18.97
N LYS A 193 7.74 4.42 18.10
CA LYS A 193 8.00 5.79 18.54
C LYS A 193 6.74 6.63 18.67
N TYR A 194 5.75 6.42 17.81
CA TYR A 194 4.63 7.34 17.67
C TYR A 194 3.26 6.76 18.01
N PHE A 195 3.14 5.46 18.17
CA PHE A 195 1.85 4.81 18.39
C PHE A 195 1.80 4.01 19.68
N PRO A 196 0.76 4.20 20.51
CA PRO A 196 0.46 3.30 21.63
C PRO A 196 0.13 1.89 21.13
N LYS A 197 0.14 0.90 22.03
CA LYS A 197 -0.11 -0.50 21.68
C LYS A 197 -1.47 -0.74 21.06
N GLU A 198 -2.46 0.01 21.49
CA GLU A 198 -3.86 -0.08 21.10
C GLU A 198 -4.12 0.47 19.69
N SER A 199 -3.17 1.19 19.11
CA SER A 199 -3.31 1.72 17.76
C SER A 199 -3.17 0.62 16.72
N LEU A 200 -4.07 0.64 15.74
CA LEU A 200 -4.00 -0.20 14.54
C LEU A 200 -3.06 0.43 13.52
N CYS A 201 -1.92 -0.21 13.25
CA CYS A 201 -0.92 0.30 12.30
C CYS A 201 -0.62 -0.74 11.22
N LEU A 202 -1.14 -0.52 10.02
CA LEU A 202 -1.13 -1.46 8.91
C LEU A 202 -0.32 -0.95 7.72
N SER A 203 0.35 -1.87 7.06
CA SER A 203 0.97 -1.66 5.75
C SER A 203 0.38 -2.64 4.75
N PHE A 204 -0.13 -2.11 3.63
CA PHE A 204 -0.58 -2.88 2.49
C PHE A 204 0.44 -2.78 1.37
N GLU A 205 0.74 -3.93 0.78
CA GLU A 205 1.55 -4.02 -0.44
C GLU A 205 0.66 -4.50 -1.59
N LEU A 206 0.48 -3.68 -2.60
CA LEU A 206 -0.30 -4.00 -3.80
C LEU A 206 0.61 -4.53 -4.89
N ARG A 207 0.15 -5.52 -5.67
CA ARG A 207 0.90 -5.96 -6.85
C ARG A 207 0.89 -4.87 -7.91
N LYS A 208 2.07 -4.39 -8.30
CA LYS A 208 2.24 -3.36 -9.33
C LYS A 208 1.49 -3.69 -10.61
N GLY A 209 0.75 -2.71 -11.12
CA GLY A 209 0.01 -2.81 -12.37
C GLY A 209 -1.25 -3.70 -12.32
N SER A 210 -1.53 -4.42 -11.21
CA SER A 210 -2.71 -5.28 -11.11
C SER A 210 -3.97 -4.49 -10.78
N MET A 211 -4.97 -4.58 -11.66
CA MET A 211 -6.29 -3.99 -11.46
C MET A 211 -7.04 -4.69 -10.32
N GLU A 212 -6.92 -6.02 -10.23
CA GLU A 212 -7.57 -6.86 -9.22
C GLU A 212 -7.03 -6.51 -7.83
N SER A 213 -5.70 -6.39 -7.71
CA SER A 213 -5.05 -5.99 -6.46
C SER A 213 -5.53 -4.60 -6.00
N ARG A 214 -5.65 -3.63 -6.92
CA ARG A 214 -6.19 -2.30 -6.61
C ARG A 214 -7.66 -2.34 -6.21
N LYS A 215 -8.51 -3.14 -6.87
CA LYS A 215 -9.93 -3.30 -6.51
C LYS A 215 -10.08 -3.90 -5.11
N PHE A 216 -9.33 -4.95 -4.81
CA PHE A 216 -9.37 -5.57 -3.50
C PHE A 216 -8.86 -4.62 -2.40
N ALA A 217 -7.75 -3.91 -2.63
CA ALA A 217 -7.25 -2.91 -1.70
C ALA A 217 -8.27 -1.77 -1.46
N ALA A 218 -8.97 -1.31 -2.51
CA ALA A 218 -10.05 -0.34 -2.37
C ALA A 218 -11.17 -0.84 -1.44
N CYS A 219 -11.61 -2.10 -1.59
CA CYS A 219 -12.59 -2.70 -0.68
C CYS A 219 -12.09 -2.75 0.76
N MET A 220 -10.82 -3.10 0.99
CA MET A 220 -10.23 -3.11 2.33
C MET A 220 -10.18 -1.71 2.94
N LEU A 221 -9.87 -0.67 2.16
CA LEU A 221 -9.86 0.71 2.63
C LEU A 221 -11.27 1.21 2.98
N GLU A 222 -12.30 0.82 2.21
CA GLU A 222 -13.70 1.13 2.51
C GLU A 222 -14.16 0.50 3.85
N ILE A 223 -13.64 -0.68 4.18
CA ILE A 223 -13.86 -1.33 5.49
C ILE A 223 -13.09 -0.59 6.58
N LEU A 224 -11.81 -0.36 6.39
CA LEU A 224 -10.93 0.27 7.39
C LEU A 224 -11.35 1.69 7.76
N LYS A 225 -11.95 2.44 6.84
CA LYS A 225 -12.46 3.78 7.15
C LYS A 225 -13.66 3.75 8.12
N GLU A 226 -14.36 2.61 8.26
CA GLU A 226 -15.49 2.45 9.18
C GLU A 226 -15.10 1.75 10.49
N ILE A 227 -13.98 1.04 10.53
CA ILE A 227 -13.46 0.37 11.74
C ILE A 227 -13.24 1.39 12.87
N GLN A 228 -13.67 1.04 14.08
CA GLN A 228 -13.60 1.93 15.24
C GLN A 228 -12.40 1.64 16.16
N SER A 229 -11.86 0.40 16.14
CA SER A 229 -10.78 -0.01 17.04
C SER A 229 -9.93 -1.13 16.44
N LEU A 230 -8.78 -1.40 17.08
CA LEU A 230 -7.94 -2.57 16.81
C LEU A 230 -8.73 -3.87 16.97
N ASP A 231 -9.52 -4.00 18.02
CA ASP A 231 -10.29 -5.23 18.30
C ASP A 231 -11.33 -5.52 17.22
N GLU A 232 -12.04 -4.49 16.75
CA GLU A 232 -12.99 -4.63 15.65
C GLU A 232 -12.31 -5.11 14.37
N PHE A 233 -11.11 -4.58 14.07
CA PHE A 233 -10.33 -5.06 12.92
C PHE A 233 -9.87 -6.51 13.10
N ILE A 234 -9.42 -6.89 14.29
CA ILE A 234 -9.02 -8.27 14.58
C ILE A 234 -10.21 -9.23 14.38
N GLU A 235 -11.41 -8.89 14.88
CA GLU A 235 -12.60 -9.72 14.70
C GLU A 235 -13.01 -9.81 13.22
N TYR A 236 -12.93 -8.72 12.47
CA TYR A 236 -13.13 -8.74 11.02
C TYR A 236 -12.13 -9.70 10.34
N MET A 237 -10.84 -9.60 10.67
CA MET A 237 -9.82 -10.46 10.09
C MET A 237 -9.96 -11.93 10.47
N LYS A 238 -10.34 -12.23 11.71
CA LYS A 238 -10.63 -13.62 12.14
C LYS A 238 -11.77 -14.24 11.35
N LYS A 239 -12.78 -13.45 11.04
CA LYS A 239 -13.95 -13.92 10.26
C LYS A 239 -13.63 -14.12 8.79
N GLU A 240 -12.99 -13.15 8.14
CA GLU A 240 -12.81 -13.14 6.68
C GLU A 240 -11.50 -13.80 6.22
N PHE A 241 -10.47 -13.79 7.09
CA PHE A 241 -9.10 -14.26 6.82
C PHE A 241 -8.50 -14.99 8.02
N PRO A 242 -9.12 -16.08 8.52
CA PRO A 242 -8.75 -16.68 9.81
C PRO A 242 -7.29 -17.16 9.88
N ALA A 243 -6.76 -17.73 8.82
CA ALA A 243 -5.38 -18.21 8.77
C ALA A 243 -4.37 -17.01 8.81
N GLN A 244 -4.66 -15.95 8.07
CA GLN A 244 -3.83 -14.75 8.03
C GLN A 244 -3.91 -13.98 9.36
N ALA A 245 -5.09 -13.89 9.96
CA ALA A 245 -5.27 -13.28 11.27
C ALA A 245 -4.45 -14.01 12.35
N LYS A 246 -4.56 -15.35 12.41
CA LYS A 246 -3.77 -16.18 13.33
C LYS A 246 -2.27 -15.93 13.17
N LYS A 247 -1.78 -16.02 11.92
CA LYS A 247 -0.36 -15.78 11.61
C LYS A 247 0.08 -14.37 12.01
N ALA A 248 -0.70 -13.34 11.66
CA ALA A 248 -0.35 -11.96 11.97
C ALA A 248 -0.29 -11.70 13.48
N MET A 249 -1.21 -12.27 14.26
CA MET A 249 -1.20 -12.15 15.73
C MET A 249 0.02 -12.86 16.36
N GLU A 250 0.33 -14.08 15.91
CA GLU A 250 1.51 -14.82 16.37
C GLU A 250 2.81 -14.10 16.04
N ASP A 251 2.93 -13.57 14.82
CA ASP A 251 4.11 -12.80 14.39
C ASP A 251 4.23 -11.47 15.14
N TYR A 252 3.10 -10.80 15.39
CA TYR A 252 3.08 -9.56 16.17
C TYR A 252 3.54 -9.81 17.62
N GLN A 253 2.98 -10.81 18.28
CA GLN A 253 3.35 -11.19 19.64
C GLN A 253 4.83 -11.58 19.75
N ARG A 254 5.33 -12.36 18.79
CA ARG A 254 6.76 -12.74 18.74
C ARG A 254 7.68 -11.54 18.58
N PHE A 255 7.28 -10.55 17.79
CA PHE A 255 8.14 -9.43 17.40
C PHE A 255 8.05 -8.23 18.36
N TYR A 256 6.86 -7.90 18.83
CA TYR A 256 6.61 -6.73 19.69
C TYR A 256 6.41 -7.09 21.18
N GLY A 257 6.23 -8.35 21.51
CA GLY A 257 5.80 -8.81 22.83
C GLY A 257 4.28 -8.84 22.97
N GLU A 258 3.77 -9.03 24.19
CA GLU A 258 2.33 -9.11 24.45
C GLU A 258 1.59 -7.86 23.96
N ILE A 259 0.41 -8.12 23.36
CA ILE A 259 -0.54 -7.10 22.88
C ILE A 259 -1.27 -6.53 24.09
#